data_046900f42e57297084ccbb6c5b1aa9de
#
_entry.id   046900f42e57297084ccbb6c5b1aa9de
#
_cell.length_a   1.000
_cell.length_b   1.000
_cell.length_c   1.000
_cell.angle_alpha   90.00
_cell.angle_beta   90.00
_cell.angle_gamma   90.00
#
_symmetry.space_group_name_H-M   'P 1'
#
loop_
_entity.id
_entity.type
_entity.pdbx_description
1 polymer ?
#
loop_
_entity_poly.entity_id
_entity_poly.type
_entity_poly.pdbx_seq_one_letter_code
_entity_poly.pdbx_strand_id
1 'polypeptide(L)'
;MTLEDIDIQILVYLNSLGSEFWDPIWIILTNKTTYIPLFAFIVYYIYSRFGLKQTSFIILFIALLILFTDQFTYFIKDSLQRLRPCREEFLGLREIDIYCGKYGFFSAHASNSMAVSLFVIRIMKEKYNSIFSIILIIWVFVFSYSRIYLGLHYPLDILCGLIFGVISSTLFYHIYLEQLSFKL
;
A
#
# COMPACT_ATOMS: atom_id res chain seq x y z
N MET A 1 4.12 25.20 16.11
CA MET A 1 4.47 23.99 15.32
C MET A 1 3.20 23.52 14.68
N THR A 2 3.12 23.58 13.38
CA THR A 2 1.96 23.12 12.60
C THR A 2 2.02 21.59 12.39
N LEU A 3 0.92 20.99 11.94
CA LEU A 3 0.91 19.55 11.57
C LEU A 3 1.91 19.27 10.45
N GLU A 4 2.08 20.21 9.53
CA GLU A 4 3.05 20.13 8.44
C GLU A 4 4.49 20.16 8.95
N ASP A 5 4.81 21.01 9.93
CA ASP A 5 6.14 21.03 10.53
C ASP A 5 6.50 19.70 11.18
N ILE A 6 5.54 19.05 11.84
CA ILE A 6 5.72 17.73 12.46
C ILE A 6 5.96 16.66 11.38
N ASP A 7 5.18 16.67 10.30
CA ASP A 7 5.26 15.73 9.20
C ASP A 7 6.65 15.81 8.53
N ILE A 8 7.13 17.03 8.30
CA ILE A 8 8.48 17.29 7.76
C ILE A 8 9.57 16.80 8.72
N GLN A 9 9.50 17.14 10.00
CA GLN A 9 10.50 16.72 10.98
C GLN A 9 10.61 15.19 11.10
N ILE A 10 9.48 14.50 11.13
CA ILE A 10 9.45 13.02 11.16
C ILE A 10 10.06 12.46 9.87
N LEU A 11 9.73 13.02 8.71
CA LEU A 11 10.30 12.59 7.44
C LEU A 11 11.83 12.74 7.44
N VAL A 12 12.34 13.94 7.75
CA VAL A 12 13.78 14.23 7.75
C VAL A 12 14.50 13.31 8.72
N TYR A 13 13.97 13.12 9.92
CA TYR A 13 14.54 12.20 10.90
C TYR A 13 14.60 10.77 10.38
N LEU A 14 13.49 10.22 9.87
CA LEU A 14 13.44 8.84 9.38
C LEU A 14 14.30 8.61 8.13
N ASN A 15 14.36 9.59 7.22
CA ASN A 15 15.21 9.52 6.04
C ASN A 15 16.70 9.59 6.41
N SER A 16 17.08 10.39 7.42
CA SER A 16 18.47 10.51 7.91
C SER A 16 19.01 9.23 8.55
N LEU A 17 18.13 8.33 9.03
CA LEU A 17 18.54 7.03 9.56
C LEU A 17 19.02 6.06 8.47
N GLY A 18 18.80 6.40 7.20
CA GLY A 18 19.23 5.59 6.07
C GLY A 18 20.74 5.65 5.84
N SER A 19 21.25 4.72 5.01
CA SER A 19 22.65 4.69 4.58
C SER A 19 22.79 4.10 3.19
N GLU A 20 23.88 4.44 2.50
CA GLU A 20 24.19 3.90 1.15
C GLU A 20 24.18 2.37 1.11
N PHE A 21 24.57 1.73 2.21
CA PHE A 21 24.54 0.26 2.31
C PHE A 21 23.11 -0.33 2.22
N TRP A 22 22.11 0.35 2.81
CA TRP A 22 20.72 -0.11 2.83
C TRP A 22 19.88 0.35 1.64
N ASP A 23 20.32 1.38 0.90
CA ASP A 23 19.57 1.96 -0.21
C ASP A 23 19.16 0.95 -1.28
N PRO A 24 20.05 0.04 -1.76
CA PRO A 24 19.67 -0.95 -2.76
C PRO A 24 18.55 -1.90 -2.27
N ILE A 25 18.57 -2.24 -0.98
CA ILE A 25 17.56 -3.10 -0.37
C ILE A 25 16.20 -2.39 -0.38
N TRP A 26 16.14 -1.12 0.02
CA TRP A 26 14.90 -0.36 0.04
C TRP A 26 14.38 -0.03 -1.37
N ILE A 27 15.27 0.13 -2.37
CA ILE A 27 14.89 0.25 -3.78
C ILE A 27 14.23 -1.06 -4.26
N ILE A 28 14.77 -2.22 -3.90
CA ILE A 28 14.16 -3.52 -4.20
C ILE A 28 12.81 -3.66 -3.49
N LEU A 29 12.75 -3.35 -2.20
CA LEU A 29 11.53 -3.46 -1.39
C LEU A 29 10.42 -2.49 -1.80
N THR A 30 10.72 -1.37 -2.45
CA THR A 30 9.71 -0.46 -2.99
C THR A 30 9.16 -0.88 -4.35
N ASN A 31 9.83 -1.79 -5.04
CA ASN A 31 9.43 -2.22 -6.37
C ASN A 31 8.31 -3.27 -6.31
N LYS A 32 7.20 -3.00 -7.01
CA LYS A 32 6.04 -3.90 -7.07
C LYS A 32 6.39 -5.29 -7.61
N THR A 33 7.33 -5.38 -8.55
CA THR A 33 7.74 -6.66 -9.17
C THR A 33 8.44 -7.59 -8.19
N THR A 34 9.09 -7.07 -7.15
CA THR A 34 9.71 -7.86 -6.08
C THR A 34 8.70 -8.78 -5.38
N TYR A 35 7.44 -8.38 -5.36
CA TYR A 35 6.38 -9.11 -4.65
C TYR A 35 5.58 -10.08 -5.54
N ILE A 36 5.99 -10.31 -6.80
CA ILE A 36 5.36 -11.31 -7.67
C ILE A 36 5.30 -12.70 -7.00
N PRO A 37 6.37 -13.21 -6.34
CA PRO A 37 6.28 -14.49 -5.63
C PRO A 37 5.27 -14.49 -4.48
N LEU A 38 5.17 -13.39 -3.73
CA LEU A 38 4.18 -13.22 -2.67
C LEU A 38 2.76 -13.23 -3.24
N PHE A 39 2.52 -12.53 -4.33
CA PHE A 39 1.20 -12.48 -4.97
C PHE A 39 0.82 -13.84 -5.56
N ALA A 40 1.76 -14.54 -6.19
CA ALA A 40 1.53 -15.91 -6.67
C ALA A 40 1.19 -16.86 -5.51
N PHE A 41 1.88 -16.75 -4.38
CA PHE A 41 1.58 -17.52 -3.18
C PHE A 41 0.19 -17.20 -2.63
N ILE A 42 -0.20 -15.92 -2.55
CA ILE A 42 -1.55 -15.49 -2.11
C ILE A 42 -2.63 -16.14 -3.00
N VAL A 43 -2.47 -16.04 -4.32
CA VAL A 43 -3.41 -16.63 -5.29
C VAL A 43 -3.49 -18.14 -5.13
N TYR A 44 -2.34 -18.83 -5.05
CA TYR A 44 -2.29 -20.27 -4.80
C TYR A 44 -2.98 -20.64 -3.47
N TYR A 45 -2.73 -19.87 -2.41
CA TYR A 45 -3.32 -20.12 -1.09
C TYR A 45 -4.83 -19.95 -1.11
N ILE A 46 -5.36 -18.91 -1.77
CA ILE A 46 -6.79 -18.71 -1.99
C ILE A 46 -7.37 -19.88 -2.80
N TYR A 47 -6.68 -20.25 -3.91
CA TYR A 47 -7.11 -21.36 -4.76
C TYR A 47 -7.23 -22.69 -3.99
N SER A 48 -6.25 -23.00 -3.15
CA SER A 48 -6.25 -24.22 -2.34
C SER A 48 -7.42 -24.30 -1.33
N ARG A 49 -8.00 -23.16 -0.96
CA ARG A 49 -9.09 -23.07 0.02
C ARG A 49 -10.49 -22.94 -0.59
N PHE A 50 -10.58 -22.33 -1.75
CA PHE A 50 -11.86 -21.96 -2.36
C PHE A 50 -12.12 -22.58 -3.74
N GLY A 51 -11.10 -23.19 -4.36
CA GLY A 51 -11.18 -23.72 -5.73
C GLY A 51 -11.23 -22.63 -6.80
N LEU A 52 -11.19 -23.05 -8.08
CA LEU A 52 -10.97 -22.14 -9.22
C LEU A 52 -12.05 -21.05 -9.36
N LYS A 53 -13.33 -21.44 -9.32
CA LYS A 53 -14.46 -20.53 -9.55
C LYS A 53 -14.49 -19.37 -8.54
N GLN A 54 -14.32 -19.70 -7.25
CA GLN A 54 -14.34 -18.70 -6.19
C GLN A 54 -13.07 -17.84 -6.22
N THR A 55 -11.92 -18.44 -6.49
CA THR A 55 -10.65 -17.72 -6.63
C THR A 55 -10.72 -16.70 -7.75
N SER A 56 -11.25 -17.06 -8.92
CA SER A 56 -11.41 -16.11 -10.05
C SER A 56 -12.31 -14.94 -9.66
N PHE A 57 -13.36 -15.19 -8.88
CA PHE A 57 -14.26 -14.15 -8.39
C PHE A 57 -13.55 -13.22 -7.39
N ILE A 58 -12.76 -13.77 -6.47
CA ILE A 58 -11.96 -12.99 -5.51
C ILE A 58 -10.92 -12.14 -6.24
N ILE A 59 -10.23 -12.70 -7.23
CA ILE A 59 -9.24 -11.96 -8.05
C ILE A 59 -9.91 -10.80 -8.80
N LEU A 60 -11.10 -10.99 -9.35
CA LEU A 60 -11.86 -9.91 -9.96
C LEU A 60 -12.12 -8.77 -8.97
N PHE A 61 -12.54 -9.09 -7.75
CA PHE A 61 -12.76 -8.08 -6.71
C PHE A 61 -11.47 -7.37 -6.29
N ILE A 62 -10.35 -8.09 -6.19
CA ILE A 62 -9.03 -7.49 -5.93
C ILE A 62 -8.65 -6.52 -7.06
N ALA A 63 -8.85 -6.90 -8.32
CA ALA A 63 -8.56 -6.03 -9.46
C ALA A 63 -9.43 -4.76 -9.46
N LEU A 64 -10.72 -4.89 -9.18
CA LEU A 64 -11.63 -3.75 -9.05
C LEU A 64 -11.28 -2.86 -7.86
N LEU A 65 -10.89 -3.44 -6.73
CA LEU A 65 -10.44 -2.71 -5.55
C LEU A 65 -9.17 -1.89 -5.84
N ILE A 66 -8.17 -2.48 -6.51
CA ILE A 66 -6.95 -1.78 -6.92
C ILE A 66 -7.29 -0.66 -7.91
N LEU A 67 -8.12 -0.92 -8.90
CA LEU A 67 -8.56 0.09 -9.85
C LEU A 67 -9.23 1.27 -9.14
N PHE A 68 -10.14 0.99 -8.21
CA PHE A 68 -10.81 2.02 -7.43
C PHE A 68 -9.83 2.84 -6.60
N THR A 69 -8.93 2.18 -5.85
CA THR A 69 -7.97 2.87 -4.99
C THR A 69 -6.95 3.67 -5.78
N ASP A 70 -6.48 3.17 -6.93
CA ASP A 70 -5.55 3.90 -7.82
C ASP A 70 -6.22 5.12 -8.44
N GLN A 71 -7.43 4.99 -9.00
CA GLN A 71 -8.15 6.12 -9.63
C GLN A 71 -8.48 7.20 -8.59
N PHE A 72 -8.95 6.81 -7.42
CA PHE A 72 -9.27 7.77 -6.36
C PHE A 72 -8.00 8.49 -5.85
N THR A 73 -6.91 7.74 -5.65
CA THR A 73 -5.62 8.32 -5.25
C THR A 73 -5.10 9.29 -6.32
N TYR A 74 -5.23 8.95 -7.61
CA TYR A 74 -4.84 9.83 -8.70
C TYR A 74 -5.66 11.12 -8.69
N PHE A 75 -6.98 11.02 -8.56
CA PHE A 75 -7.89 12.17 -8.46
C PHE A 75 -7.50 13.11 -7.31
N ILE A 76 -7.23 12.57 -6.12
CA ILE A 76 -6.82 13.38 -4.96
C ILE A 76 -5.46 14.06 -5.19
N LYS A 77 -4.50 13.36 -5.80
CA LYS A 77 -3.18 13.94 -6.13
C LYS A 77 -3.28 15.11 -7.10
N ASP A 78 -4.11 14.94 -8.12
CA ASP A 78 -4.34 15.99 -9.11
C ASP A 78 -5.09 17.20 -8.51
N SER A 79 -6.02 16.95 -7.59
CA SER A 79 -6.79 18.00 -6.92
C SER A 79 -5.97 18.80 -5.91
N LEU A 80 -5.17 18.12 -5.06
CA LEU A 80 -4.43 18.77 -3.97
C LEU A 80 -3.04 19.25 -4.37
N GLN A 81 -2.45 18.65 -5.37
CA GLN A 81 -1.15 19.01 -5.95
C GLN A 81 -0.01 19.18 -4.91
N ARG A 82 -0.07 18.47 -3.78
CA ARG A 82 1.00 18.46 -2.79
C ARG A 82 2.25 17.84 -3.40
N LEU A 83 3.36 18.61 -3.46
CA LEU A 83 4.62 18.12 -3.97
C LEU A 83 5.16 16.97 -3.12
N ARG A 84 5.94 16.10 -3.74
CA ARG A 84 6.67 15.05 -3.01
C ARG A 84 7.89 15.61 -2.32
N PRO A 85 8.33 15.02 -1.18
CA PRO A 85 9.53 15.46 -0.48
C PRO A 85 10.77 15.54 -1.37
N CYS A 86 10.96 14.56 -2.25
CA CYS A 86 12.07 14.52 -3.22
C CYS A 86 12.03 15.64 -4.29
N ARG A 87 11.02 16.51 -4.28
CA ARG A 87 10.93 17.72 -5.11
C ARG A 87 11.18 18.99 -4.32
N GLU A 88 11.40 18.88 -3.03
CA GLU A 88 11.60 19.99 -2.08
C GLU A 88 13.06 20.03 -1.64
N GLU A 89 13.92 20.71 -2.41
CA GLU A 89 15.37 20.78 -2.18
C GLU A 89 15.74 21.30 -0.78
N PHE A 90 14.91 22.21 -0.21
CA PHE A 90 15.13 22.80 1.11
C PHE A 90 15.06 21.78 2.27
N LEU A 91 14.52 20.59 2.04
CA LEU A 91 14.41 19.57 3.10
C LEU A 91 15.74 18.88 3.42
N GLY A 92 16.74 18.99 2.53
CA GLY A 92 18.05 18.37 2.74
C GLY A 92 17.98 16.85 2.90
N LEU A 93 17.06 16.17 2.19
CA LEU A 93 16.95 14.72 2.20
C LEU A 93 18.15 14.07 1.52
N ARG A 94 18.39 12.82 1.87
CA ARG A 94 19.41 12.01 1.19
C ARG A 94 19.06 11.85 -0.29
N GLU A 95 20.03 12.08 -1.15
CA GLU A 95 19.90 11.88 -2.59
C GLU A 95 19.98 10.38 -2.92
N ILE A 96 18.87 9.82 -3.38
CA ILE A 96 18.79 8.42 -3.81
C ILE A 96 18.29 8.41 -5.25
N ASP A 97 19.04 7.74 -6.14
CA ASP A 97 18.70 7.67 -7.57
C ASP A 97 17.46 6.78 -7.79
N ILE A 98 16.29 7.40 -7.64
CA ILE A 98 14.99 6.77 -7.87
C ILE A 98 14.01 7.75 -8.52
N TYR A 99 13.14 7.24 -9.39
CA TYR A 99 12.11 8.07 -10.02
C TYR A 99 11.19 8.74 -8.99
N CYS A 100 11.19 10.06 -8.99
CA CYS A 100 10.34 10.91 -8.17
C CYS A 100 9.20 11.51 -9.01
N GLY A 101 7.98 11.05 -8.80
CA GLY A 101 6.78 11.67 -9.38
C GLY A 101 6.54 13.08 -8.81
N LYS A 102 5.59 13.84 -9.40
CA LYS A 102 5.34 15.23 -9.01
C LYS A 102 4.56 15.34 -7.71
N TYR A 103 3.38 14.74 -7.61
CA TYR A 103 2.47 14.89 -6.48
C TYR A 103 2.44 13.64 -5.58
N GLY A 104 2.33 13.86 -4.26
CA GLY A 104 2.48 12.84 -3.22
C GLY A 104 1.20 12.41 -2.53
N PHE A 105 0.34 13.34 -2.16
CA PHE A 105 -0.77 13.08 -1.25
C PHE A 105 -1.98 12.42 -1.93
N PHE A 106 -2.44 11.31 -1.39
CA PHE A 106 -1.83 10.39 -0.43
C PHE A 106 -1.11 9.24 -1.16
N SER A 107 -0.45 8.33 -0.38
CA SER A 107 0.35 7.26 -0.98
C SER A 107 -0.52 6.12 -1.55
N ALA A 108 -0.45 5.91 -2.88
CA ALA A 108 -1.07 4.76 -3.53
C ALA A 108 -0.46 3.42 -3.10
N HIS A 109 0.84 3.38 -2.77
CA HIS A 109 1.50 2.16 -2.28
C HIS A 109 0.89 1.72 -0.94
N ALA A 110 0.75 2.65 0.01
CA ALA A 110 0.14 2.39 1.29
C ALA A 110 -1.35 2.01 1.15
N SER A 111 -2.09 2.75 0.32
CA SER A 111 -3.51 2.50 0.07
C SER A 111 -3.77 1.11 -0.52
N ASN A 112 -3.11 0.77 -1.62
CA ASN A 112 -3.33 -0.50 -2.32
C ASN A 112 -2.87 -1.69 -1.49
N SER A 113 -1.69 -1.61 -0.85
CA SER A 113 -1.19 -2.71 -0.03
C SER A 113 -2.12 -3.00 1.16
N MET A 114 -2.59 -1.96 1.86
CA MET A 114 -3.53 -2.11 2.97
C MET A 114 -4.89 -2.63 2.49
N ALA A 115 -5.43 -2.05 1.41
CA ALA A 115 -6.73 -2.45 0.88
C ALA A 115 -6.75 -3.94 0.49
N VAL A 116 -5.77 -4.38 -0.29
CA VAL A 116 -5.68 -5.79 -0.74
C VAL A 116 -5.43 -6.73 0.43
N SER A 117 -4.48 -6.40 1.32
CA SER A 117 -4.16 -7.24 2.47
C SER A 117 -5.36 -7.47 3.37
N LEU A 118 -6.06 -6.40 3.76
CA LEU A 118 -7.24 -6.53 4.63
C LEU A 118 -8.41 -7.22 3.94
N PHE A 119 -8.62 -6.99 2.63
CA PHE A 119 -9.65 -7.69 1.87
C PHE A 119 -9.39 -9.20 1.86
N VAL A 120 -8.16 -9.62 1.55
CA VAL A 120 -7.77 -11.03 1.56
C VAL A 120 -7.88 -11.63 2.96
N ILE A 121 -7.39 -10.95 4.00
CA ILE A 121 -7.47 -11.41 5.39
C ILE A 121 -8.94 -11.64 5.79
N ARG A 122 -9.84 -10.72 5.46
CA ARG A 122 -11.28 -10.85 5.80
C ARG A 122 -11.95 -12.01 5.07
N ILE A 123 -11.67 -12.22 3.79
CA ILE A 123 -12.21 -13.37 3.04
C ILE A 123 -11.71 -14.68 3.61
N MET A 124 -10.46 -14.72 4.05
CA MET A 124 -9.82 -15.93 4.57
C MET A 124 -10.15 -16.21 6.04
N LYS A 125 -10.86 -15.32 6.74
CA LYS A 125 -11.04 -15.27 8.21
C LYS A 125 -11.33 -16.64 8.87
N GLU A 126 -12.10 -17.50 8.25
CA GLU A 126 -12.47 -18.80 8.79
C GLU A 126 -11.52 -19.95 8.37
N LYS A 127 -10.59 -19.68 7.44
CA LYS A 127 -9.75 -20.70 6.77
C LYS A 127 -8.27 -20.37 6.78
N TYR A 128 -7.84 -19.35 7.56
CA TYR A 128 -6.44 -18.92 7.56
C TYR A 128 -5.68 -19.27 8.85
N ASN A 129 -4.36 -19.32 8.72
CA ASN A 129 -3.44 -19.29 9.84
C ASN A 129 -3.13 -17.82 10.20
N SER A 130 -3.07 -17.48 11.50
CA SER A 130 -2.70 -16.15 11.98
C SER A 130 -1.36 -15.65 11.40
N ILE A 131 -0.41 -16.54 11.14
CA ILE A 131 0.87 -16.23 10.49
C ILE A 131 0.68 -15.60 9.10
N PHE A 132 -0.27 -16.09 8.30
CA PHE A 132 -0.56 -15.52 6.98
C PHE A 132 -0.98 -14.04 7.08
N SER A 133 -1.86 -13.72 8.02
CA SER A 133 -2.27 -12.33 8.26
C SER A 133 -1.11 -11.46 8.73
N ILE A 134 -0.27 -11.98 9.62
CA ILE A 134 0.91 -11.26 10.12
C ILE A 134 1.87 -10.95 8.96
N ILE A 135 2.14 -11.91 8.08
CA ILE A 135 3.00 -11.69 6.89
C ILE A 135 2.43 -10.57 6.00
N LEU A 136 1.13 -10.57 5.72
CA LEU A 136 0.50 -9.52 4.92
C LEU A 136 0.60 -8.14 5.58
N ILE A 137 0.38 -8.05 6.88
CA ILE A 137 0.48 -6.79 7.61
C ILE A 137 1.93 -6.29 7.67
N ILE A 138 2.91 -7.17 7.92
CA ILE A 138 4.33 -6.82 7.87
C ILE A 138 4.69 -6.29 6.48
N TRP A 139 4.24 -6.97 5.42
CA TRP A 139 4.45 -6.50 4.05
C TRP A 139 3.89 -5.09 3.83
N VAL A 140 2.67 -4.79 4.29
CA VAL A 140 2.08 -3.44 4.19
C VAL A 140 2.99 -2.40 4.82
N PHE A 141 3.48 -2.64 6.04
CA PHE A 141 4.33 -1.68 6.75
C PHE A 141 5.70 -1.52 6.09
N VAL A 142 6.35 -2.61 5.69
CA VAL A 142 7.65 -2.57 4.98
C VAL A 142 7.51 -1.82 3.65
N PHE A 143 6.49 -2.14 2.87
CA PHE A 143 6.23 -1.51 1.57
C PHE A 143 5.87 -0.03 1.70
N SER A 144 5.11 0.35 2.72
CA SER A 144 4.76 1.73 3.01
C SER A 144 5.94 2.53 3.53
N TYR A 145 6.72 1.96 4.48
CA TYR A 145 7.90 2.60 5.04
C TYR A 145 9.00 2.84 4.00
N SER A 146 9.14 1.95 3.01
CA SER A 146 10.08 2.14 1.90
C SER A 146 9.89 3.51 1.21
N ARG A 147 8.68 4.04 1.20
CA ARG A 147 8.35 5.34 0.58
C ARG A 147 8.85 6.53 1.40
N ILE A 148 8.87 6.39 2.74
CA ILE A 148 9.44 7.38 3.66
C ILE A 148 10.97 7.32 3.58
N TYR A 149 11.53 6.12 3.66
CA TYR A 149 12.99 5.89 3.57
C TYR A 149 13.61 6.52 2.32
N LEU A 150 12.94 6.35 1.18
CA LEU A 150 13.38 6.86 -0.13
C LEU A 150 13.00 8.34 -0.37
N GLY A 151 12.45 9.06 0.61
CA GLY A 151 12.05 10.46 0.48
C GLY A 151 10.91 10.72 -0.52
N LEU A 152 10.10 9.71 -0.85
CA LEU A 152 9.07 9.78 -1.89
C LEU A 152 7.70 10.22 -1.37
N HIS A 153 7.44 10.08 -0.06
CA HIS A 153 6.21 10.45 0.60
C HIS A 153 6.45 10.93 2.02
N TYR A 154 5.65 11.90 2.45
CA TYR A 154 5.58 12.28 3.85
C TYR A 154 4.90 11.18 4.69
N PRO A 155 5.20 11.08 6.01
CA PRO A 155 4.51 10.17 6.93
C PRO A 155 2.98 10.31 6.89
N LEU A 156 2.48 11.54 6.78
CA LEU A 156 1.05 11.81 6.68
C LEU A 156 0.43 11.27 5.38
N ASP A 157 1.16 11.31 4.26
CA ASP A 157 0.71 10.69 3.00
C ASP A 157 0.51 9.17 3.17
N ILE A 158 1.40 8.53 3.94
CA ILE A 158 1.33 7.11 4.24
C ILE A 158 0.14 6.82 5.15
N LEU A 159 -0.01 7.55 6.24
CA LEU A 159 -1.09 7.36 7.19
C LEU A 159 -2.47 7.51 6.53
N CYS A 160 -2.67 8.58 5.76
CA CYS A 160 -3.91 8.79 5.01
C CYS A 160 -4.16 7.69 3.97
N GLY A 161 -3.10 7.23 3.28
CA GLY A 161 -3.18 6.09 2.37
C GLY A 161 -3.62 4.80 3.07
N LEU A 162 -3.03 4.48 4.22
CA LEU A 162 -3.40 3.31 5.02
C LEU A 162 -4.88 3.39 5.47
N ILE A 163 -5.32 4.54 5.99
CA ILE A 163 -6.71 4.75 6.40
C ILE A 163 -7.66 4.57 5.21
N PHE A 164 -7.35 5.16 4.06
CA PHE A 164 -8.14 4.98 2.84
C PHE A 164 -8.17 3.52 2.39
N GLY A 165 -7.06 2.80 2.51
CA GLY A 165 -6.99 1.36 2.25
C GLY A 165 -7.92 0.54 3.14
N VAL A 166 -8.01 0.87 4.44
CA VAL A 166 -8.95 0.23 5.38
C VAL A 166 -10.40 0.47 4.96
N ILE A 167 -10.75 1.72 4.63
CA ILE A 167 -12.11 2.10 4.21
C ILE A 167 -12.48 1.37 2.92
N SER A 168 -11.62 1.41 1.91
CA SER A 168 -11.84 0.76 0.61
C SER A 168 -11.99 -0.76 0.75
N SER A 169 -11.12 -1.39 1.56
CA SER A 169 -11.24 -2.81 1.86
C SER A 169 -12.56 -3.17 2.52
N THR A 170 -13.03 -2.33 3.45
CA THR A 170 -14.31 -2.56 4.14
C THR A 170 -15.49 -2.48 3.18
N LEU A 171 -15.51 -1.44 2.35
CA LEU A 171 -16.54 -1.26 1.33
C LEU A 171 -16.61 -2.46 0.37
N PHE A 172 -15.47 -2.84 -0.21
CA PHE A 172 -15.40 -3.94 -1.17
C PHE A 172 -15.71 -5.30 -0.54
N TYR A 173 -15.36 -5.50 0.72
CA TYR A 173 -15.71 -6.72 1.43
C TYR A 173 -17.22 -6.86 1.63
N HIS A 174 -17.93 -5.79 1.97
CA HIS A 174 -19.39 -5.81 2.07
C HIS A 174 -20.05 -6.08 0.72
N ILE A 175 -19.62 -5.40 -0.35
CA ILE A 175 -20.12 -5.64 -1.71
C ILE A 175 -19.86 -7.11 -2.13
N TYR A 176 -18.69 -7.66 -1.81
CA TYR A 176 -18.36 -9.05 -2.09
C TYR A 176 -19.31 -10.02 -1.38
N LEU A 177 -19.64 -9.80 -0.11
CA LEU A 177 -20.58 -10.64 0.64
C LEU A 177 -22.00 -10.58 0.07
N GLU A 178 -22.48 -9.40 -0.30
CA GLU A 178 -23.79 -9.23 -0.94
C GLU A 178 -23.86 -10.03 -2.25
N GLN A 179 -22.83 -9.96 -3.11
CA GLN A 179 -22.78 -10.72 -4.36
C GLN A 179 -22.71 -12.24 -4.15
N LEU A 180 -22.16 -12.71 -3.03
CA LEU A 180 -22.20 -14.13 -2.67
C LEU A 180 -23.60 -14.57 -2.27
N SER A 181 -24.34 -13.77 -1.51
CA SER A 181 -25.68 -14.09 -1.04
C SER A 181 -26.71 -14.18 -2.18
N PHE A 182 -26.49 -13.47 -3.30
CA PHE A 182 -27.33 -13.57 -4.51
C PHE A 182 -27.07 -14.83 -5.37
N LYS A 183 -25.97 -15.56 -5.09
CA LYS A 183 -25.57 -16.76 -5.86
C LYS A 183 -25.84 -18.09 -5.16
N LEU A 184 -26.34 -18.04 -3.93
CA LEU A 184 -26.83 -19.19 -3.14
C LEU A 184 -28.36 -19.25 -3.17
#